data_678b9503887cc632e9f948c1e9dfa24a
#
_entry.id   678b9503887cc632e9f948c1e9dfa24a
#
_cell.length_a   1.000
_cell.length_b   1.000
_cell.length_c   1.000
_cell.angle_alpha   90.00
_cell.angle_beta   90.00
_cell.angle_gamma   90.00
#
_symmetry.space_group_name_H-M   'P 1'
#
loop_
_entity.id
_entity.type
_entity.pdbx_description
1 polymer ?
#
loop_
_entity_poly.entity_id
_entity_poly.type
_entity_poly.pdbx_seq_one_letter_code
_entity_poly.pdbx_strand_id
1 'polypeptide(L)'
;MAKPTQDEITRLNRYFAIESNNEFWSLSEKASTTQEQQRLLTVAFSSLYHWSSVGTADNIHLAELAVARALCISGSELSISFAQSAFEHFDGEGADWIQAFTNAVLSHALSISGQQTQAAEFYQQALDYQAKLSEGDRSVFDATFNTIPTP
;
A
#
# COMPACT_ATOMS: atom_id res chain seq x y z
N MET A 1 6.23 27.75 -24.73
CA MET A 1 5.38 27.45 -23.55
C MET A 1 6.09 27.96 -22.30
N ALA A 2 5.43 28.77 -21.48
CA ALA A 2 6.00 29.23 -20.23
C ALA A 2 6.20 28.03 -19.27
N LYS A 3 7.32 28.05 -18.53
CA LYS A 3 7.54 27.03 -17.48
C LYS A 3 6.55 27.25 -16.32
N PRO A 4 6.00 26.18 -15.73
CA PRO A 4 5.14 26.31 -14.57
C PRO A 4 5.89 26.93 -13.38
N THR A 5 5.21 27.70 -12.57
CA THR A 5 5.72 28.22 -11.30
C THR A 5 5.91 27.09 -10.28
N GLN A 6 6.68 27.35 -9.21
CA GLN A 6 6.88 26.37 -8.14
C GLN A 6 5.55 25.98 -7.46
N ASP A 7 4.64 26.94 -7.27
CA ASP A 7 3.31 26.66 -6.67
C ASP A 7 2.44 25.79 -7.58
N GLU A 8 2.49 26.02 -8.89
CA GLU A 8 1.79 25.15 -9.86
C GLU A 8 2.37 23.74 -9.86
N ILE A 9 3.70 23.58 -9.81
CA ILE A 9 4.36 22.28 -9.72
C ILE A 9 3.94 21.57 -8.43
N THR A 10 3.95 22.22 -7.29
CA THR A 10 3.54 21.67 -6.01
C THR A 10 2.08 21.21 -6.03
N ARG A 11 1.18 22.04 -6.56
CA ARG A 11 -0.24 21.72 -6.71
C ARG A 11 -0.46 20.53 -7.63
N LEU A 12 0.23 20.46 -8.76
CA LEU A 12 0.12 19.36 -9.72
C LEU A 12 0.66 18.04 -9.14
N ASN A 13 1.80 18.06 -8.47
CA ASN A 13 2.31 16.88 -7.80
C ASN A 13 1.31 16.32 -6.77
N ARG A 14 0.73 17.19 -5.94
CA ARG A 14 -0.29 16.76 -4.95
C ARG A 14 -1.53 16.17 -5.64
N TYR A 15 -2.00 16.81 -6.69
CA TYR A 15 -3.14 16.32 -7.47
C TYR A 15 -2.86 14.92 -8.03
N PHE A 16 -1.74 14.74 -8.73
CA PHE A 16 -1.40 13.44 -9.34
C PHE A 16 -1.09 12.37 -8.29
N ALA A 17 -0.52 12.71 -7.14
CA ALA A 17 -0.33 11.78 -6.05
C ALA A 17 -1.67 11.21 -5.56
N ILE A 18 -2.66 12.07 -5.35
CA ILE A 18 -4.00 11.70 -4.88
C ILE A 18 -4.74 10.87 -5.94
N GLU A 19 -4.77 11.34 -7.19
CA GLU A 19 -5.49 10.64 -8.27
C GLU A 19 -4.88 9.26 -8.55
N SER A 20 -3.56 9.15 -8.57
CA SER A 20 -2.88 7.85 -8.74
C SER A 20 -3.17 6.90 -7.57
N ASN A 21 -3.22 7.41 -6.34
CA ASN A 21 -3.59 6.61 -5.17
C ASN A 21 -5.04 6.12 -5.25
N ASN A 22 -5.97 6.99 -5.65
CA ASN A 22 -7.38 6.62 -5.80
C ASN A 22 -7.57 5.56 -6.89
N GLU A 23 -6.90 5.73 -8.04
CA GLU A 23 -6.90 4.74 -9.11
C GLU A 23 -6.31 3.41 -8.63
N PHE A 24 -5.21 3.43 -7.89
CA PHE A 24 -4.59 2.24 -7.32
C PHE A 24 -5.58 1.41 -6.50
N TRP A 25 -6.23 2.01 -5.52
CA TRP A 25 -7.15 1.28 -4.64
C TRP A 25 -8.37 0.75 -5.40
N SER A 26 -8.88 1.50 -6.38
CA SER A 26 -9.98 1.04 -7.24
C SER A 26 -9.60 -0.18 -8.10
N LEU A 27 -8.33 -0.28 -8.54
CA LEU A 27 -7.83 -1.37 -9.38
C LEU A 27 -7.35 -2.57 -8.57
N SER A 28 -6.82 -2.36 -7.37
CA SER A 28 -6.10 -3.38 -6.59
C SER A 28 -6.94 -4.58 -6.20
N GLU A 29 -8.25 -4.41 -6.11
CA GLU A 29 -9.21 -5.47 -5.78
C GLU A 29 -9.57 -6.35 -6.99
N LYS A 30 -9.28 -5.89 -8.20
CA LYS A 30 -9.77 -6.49 -9.47
C LYS A 30 -8.64 -6.94 -10.40
N ALA A 31 -7.40 -6.51 -10.17
CA ALA A 31 -6.28 -6.78 -11.06
C ALA A 31 -5.95 -8.27 -11.11
N SER A 32 -6.29 -8.93 -12.20
CA SER A 32 -6.09 -10.37 -12.41
C SER A 32 -5.23 -10.70 -13.63
N THR A 33 -5.21 -9.84 -14.65
CA THR A 33 -4.39 -10.00 -15.84
C THR A 33 -3.02 -9.34 -15.68
N THR A 34 -2.03 -9.80 -16.45
CA THR A 34 -0.69 -9.18 -16.50
C THR A 34 -0.78 -7.70 -16.84
N GLN A 35 -1.64 -7.30 -17.77
CA GLN A 35 -1.81 -5.90 -18.14
C GLN A 35 -2.38 -5.06 -16.99
N GLU A 36 -3.35 -5.58 -16.26
CA GLU A 36 -3.93 -4.91 -15.07
C GLU A 36 -2.90 -4.79 -13.95
N GLN A 37 -2.09 -5.82 -13.73
CA GLN A 37 -1.00 -5.78 -12.76
C GLN A 37 0.07 -4.75 -13.14
N GLN A 38 0.42 -4.63 -14.42
CA GLN A 38 1.34 -3.60 -14.91
C GLN A 38 0.77 -2.20 -14.71
N ARG A 39 -0.53 -2.00 -14.98
CA ARG A 39 -1.20 -0.72 -14.71
C ARG A 39 -1.19 -0.39 -13.23
N LEU A 40 -1.47 -1.38 -12.38
CA LEU A 40 -1.46 -1.24 -10.93
C LEU A 40 -0.09 -0.77 -10.42
N LEU A 41 0.99 -1.40 -10.88
CA LEU A 41 2.37 -0.98 -10.56
C LEU A 41 2.64 0.46 -11.01
N THR A 42 2.20 0.81 -12.22
CA THR A 42 2.40 2.15 -12.79
C THR A 42 1.76 3.22 -11.90
N VAL A 43 0.50 3.04 -11.50
CA VAL A 43 -0.20 4.04 -10.68
C VAL A 43 0.31 4.07 -9.24
N ALA A 44 0.71 2.93 -8.66
CA ALA A 44 1.31 2.89 -7.33
C ALA A 44 2.64 3.67 -7.28
N PHE A 45 3.54 3.43 -8.23
CA PHE A 45 4.80 4.18 -8.31
C PHE A 45 4.60 5.64 -8.68
N SER A 46 3.59 5.97 -9.50
CA SER A 46 3.22 7.37 -9.79
C SER A 46 2.82 8.10 -8.50
N SER A 47 1.97 7.50 -7.68
CA SER A 47 1.59 8.06 -6.38
C SER A 47 2.79 8.30 -5.48
N LEU A 48 3.66 7.29 -5.33
CA LEU A 48 4.88 7.40 -4.52
C LEU A 48 5.82 8.50 -5.04
N TYR A 49 6.04 8.57 -6.36
CA TYR A 49 6.90 9.60 -6.97
C TYR A 49 6.40 11.01 -6.65
N HIS A 50 5.11 11.26 -6.81
CA HIS A 50 4.53 12.57 -6.56
C HIS A 50 4.49 12.91 -5.07
N TRP A 51 4.14 11.97 -4.19
CA TRP A 51 4.20 12.19 -2.75
C TRP A 51 5.61 12.44 -2.24
N SER A 52 6.63 11.79 -2.81
CA SER A 52 8.04 12.03 -2.47
C SER A 52 8.47 13.47 -2.73
N SER A 53 7.77 14.18 -3.62
CA SER A 53 8.07 15.59 -3.94
C SER A 53 7.37 16.59 -3.02
N VAL A 54 6.19 16.26 -2.49
CA VAL A 54 5.32 17.24 -1.80
C VAL A 54 4.62 16.71 -0.55
N GLY A 55 4.75 15.42 -0.26
CA GLY A 55 4.07 14.75 0.85
C GLY A 55 4.78 14.88 2.19
N THR A 56 4.06 14.55 3.25
CA THR A 56 4.61 14.27 4.58
C THR A 56 5.22 12.86 4.61
N ALA A 57 5.94 12.51 5.67
CA ALA A 57 6.43 11.16 5.87
C ALA A 57 5.29 10.13 5.82
N ASP A 58 4.14 10.42 6.45
CA ASP A 58 2.97 9.55 6.41
C ASP A 58 2.45 9.33 4.98
N ASN A 59 2.36 10.39 4.16
CA ASN A 59 1.95 10.25 2.76
C ASN A 59 2.90 9.35 1.97
N ILE A 60 4.21 9.48 2.18
CA ILE A 60 5.23 8.69 1.50
C ILE A 60 5.12 7.22 1.90
N HIS A 61 5.04 6.92 3.21
CA HIS A 61 4.97 5.54 3.68
C HIS A 61 3.62 4.86 3.38
N LEU A 62 2.51 5.61 3.32
CA LEU A 62 1.24 5.08 2.79
C LEU A 62 1.32 4.78 1.28
N ALA A 63 2.05 5.59 0.51
CA ALA A 63 2.29 5.30 -0.90
C ALA A 63 3.24 4.09 -1.09
N GLU A 64 4.25 3.92 -0.23
CA GLU A 64 5.09 2.72 -0.19
C GLU A 64 4.26 1.45 0.11
N LEU A 65 3.28 1.55 1.01
CA LEU A 65 2.36 0.44 1.29
C LEU A 65 1.55 0.04 0.04
N ALA A 66 1.09 1.01 -0.75
CA ALA A 66 0.41 0.76 -2.02
C ALA A 66 1.35 0.09 -3.05
N VAL A 67 2.61 0.56 -3.15
CA VAL A 67 3.63 -0.08 -3.99
C VAL A 67 3.91 -1.51 -3.54
N ALA A 68 4.08 -1.75 -2.24
CA ALA A 68 4.27 -3.08 -1.69
C ALA A 68 3.10 -4.01 -2.06
N ARG A 69 1.87 -3.53 -1.94
CA ARG A 69 0.67 -4.27 -2.31
C ARG A 69 0.64 -4.61 -3.81
N ALA A 70 0.96 -3.66 -4.69
CA ALA A 70 1.05 -3.89 -6.13
C ALA A 70 2.11 -4.94 -6.49
N LEU A 71 3.27 -4.87 -5.84
CA LEU A 71 4.36 -5.85 -6.01
C LEU A 71 3.97 -7.23 -5.50
N CYS A 72 3.24 -7.33 -4.38
CA CYS A 72 2.69 -8.59 -3.89
C CYS A 72 1.75 -9.23 -4.90
N ILE A 73 0.83 -8.46 -5.49
CA ILE A 73 -0.12 -8.95 -6.50
C ILE A 73 0.62 -9.51 -7.73
N SER A 74 1.76 -8.92 -8.10
CA SER A 74 2.61 -9.42 -9.19
C SER A 74 3.61 -10.52 -8.78
N GLY A 75 3.61 -10.94 -7.52
CA GLY A 75 4.50 -11.98 -7.00
C GLY A 75 5.96 -11.57 -6.87
N SER A 76 6.25 -10.29 -6.75
CA SER A 76 7.62 -9.76 -6.69
C SER A 76 8.15 -9.71 -5.25
N GLU A 77 9.33 -10.32 -5.01
CA GLU A 77 10.03 -10.25 -3.72
C GLU A 77 10.48 -8.82 -3.34
N LEU A 78 10.53 -7.90 -4.31
CA LEU A 78 10.81 -6.49 -4.04
C LEU A 78 9.76 -5.85 -3.12
N SER A 79 8.57 -6.47 -3.00
CA SER A 79 7.52 -6.05 -2.09
C SER A 79 7.98 -5.94 -0.63
N ILE A 80 8.93 -6.78 -0.17
CA ILE A 80 9.40 -6.80 1.21
C ILE A 80 9.96 -5.45 1.64
N SER A 81 10.84 -4.85 0.83
CA SER A 81 11.50 -3.60 1.22
C SER A 81 10.51 -2.46 1.41
N PHE A 82 9.50 -2.35 0.55
CA PHE A 82 8.45 -1.34 0.67
C PHE A 82 7.48 -1.64 1.80
N ALA A 83 7.08 -2.91 1.98
CA ALA A 83 6.18 -3.32 3.06
C ALA A 83 6.83 -3.10 4.43
N GLN A 84 8.10 -3.43 4.57
CA GLN A 84 8.85 -3.26 5.81
C GLN A 84 9.05 -1.77 6.13
N SER A 85 9.41 -0.94 5.16
CA SER A 85 9.53 0.51 5.33
C SER A 85 8.24 1.15 5.85
N ALA A 86 7.10 0.80 5.24
CA ALA A 86 5.80 1.29 5.69
C ALA A 86 5.43 0.76 7.09
N PHE A 87 5.67 -0.52 7.36
CA PHE A 87 5.42 -1.11 8.67
C PHE A 87 6.25 -0.42 9.77
N GLU A 88 7.56 -0.27 9.58
CA GLU A 88 8.45 0.34 10.57
C GLU A 88 8.08 1.80 10.89
N HIS A 89 7.61 2.55 9.89
CA HIS A 89 7.17 3.93 10.10
C HIS A 89 5.92 4.02 10.99
N PHE A 90 4.98 3.10 10.81
CA PHE A 90 3.69 3.14 11.51
C PHE A 90 3.61 2.21 12.73
N ASP A 91 4.61 1.37 12.99
CA ASP A 91 4.58 0.40 14.08
C ASP A 91 4.36 1.07 15.44
N GLY A 92 3.26 0.68 16.09
CA GLY A 92 2.83 1.26 17.36
C GLY A 92 2.29 2.70 17.27
N GLU A 93 2.24 3.28 16.06
CA GLU A 93 1.77 4.63 15.82
C GLU A 93 0.65 4.66 14.77
N GLY A 94 -0.28 5.62 14.89
CA GLY A 94 -1.37 5.76 13.94
C GLY A 94 -2.62 4.95 14.28
N ALA A 95 -3.60 5.03 13.39
CA ALA A 95 -4.91 4.41 13.57
C ALA A 95 -4.88 2.89 13.35
N ASP A 96 -5.81 2.17 13.96
CA ASP A 96 -5.92 0.70 13.86
C ASP A 96 -6.01 0.20 12.41
N TRP A 97 -6.64 0.96 11.51
CA TRP A 97 -6.69 0.58 10.09
C TRP A 97 -5.31 0.61 9.41
N ILE A 98 -4.44 1.55 9.77
CA ILE A 98 -3.06 1.60 9.26
C ILE A 98 -2.28 0.37 9.75
N GLN A 99 -2.42 0.03 11.04
CA GLN A 99 -1.80 -1.16 11.63
C GLN A 99 -2.30 -2.43 10.93
N ALA A 100 -3.61 -2.54 10.69
CA ALA A 100 -4.18 -3.69 9.99
C ALA A 100 -3.57 -3.85 8.59
N PHE A 101 -3.54 -2.78 7.79
CA PHE A 101 -3.01 -2.82 6.42
C PHE A 101 -1.51 -3.09 6.36
N THR A 102 -0.70 -2.44 7.20
CA THR A 102 0.77 -2.62 7.20
C THR A 102 1.14 -4.05 7.57
N ASN A 103 0.51 -4.63 8.59
CA ASN A 103 0.72 -6.02 8.99
C ASN A 103 0.26 -7.00 7.89
N ALA A 104 -0.90 -6.77 7.28
CA ALA A 104 -1.44 -7.65 6.24
C ALA A 104 -0.55 -7.66 4.98
N VAL A 105 -0.10 -6.50 4.51
CA VAL A 105 0.76 -6.40 3.33
C VAL A 105 2.15 -6.96 3.60
N LEU A 106 2.72 -6.74 4.78
CA LEU A 106 4.01 -7.33 5.16
C LEU A 106 3.91 -8.86 5.26
N SER A 107 2.83 -9.40 5.81
CA SER A 107 2.56 -10.85 5.80
C SER A 107 2.57 -11.41 4.37
N HIS A 108 1.89 -10.75 3.43
CA HIS A 108 1.85 -11.18 2.04
C HIS A 108 3.25 -11.16 1.39
N ALA A 109 4.01 -10.09 1.59
CA ALA A 109 5.36 -9.95 1.07
C ALA A 109 6.30 -11.05 1.60
N LEU A 110 6.21 -11.35 2.90
CA LEU A 110 6.99 -12.44 3.53
C LEU A 110 6.59 -13.82 2.99
N SER A 111 5.31 -14.06 2.73
CA SER A 111 4.82 -15.30 2.13
C SER A 111 5.41 -15.53 0.73
N ILE A 112 5.49 -14.48 -0.10
CA ILE A 112 6.09 -14.55 -1.44
C ILE A 112 7.56 -14.96 -1.38
N SER A 113 8.31 -14.49 -0.38
CA SER A 113 9.71 -14.83 -0.18
C SER A 113 9.96 -16.15 0.57
N GLY A 114 8.91 -16.91 0.89
CA GLY A 114 9.01 -18.20 1.58
C GLY A 114 9.21 -18.11 3.09
N GLN A 115 9.11 -16.93 3.70
CA GLN A 115 9.26 -16.70 5.15
C GLN A 115 7.93 -16.96 5.89
N GLN A 116 7.41 -18.20 5.81
CA GLN A 116 6.06 -18.54 6.24
C GLN A 116 5.81 -18.32 7.74
N THR A 117 6.79 -18.61 8.60
CA THR A 117 6.63 -18.43 10.05
C THR A 117 6.41 -16.96 10.41
N GLN A 118 7.24 -16.07 9.87
CA GLN A 118 7.09 -14.63 10.08
C GLN A 118 5.82 -14.09 9.42
N ALA A 119 5.49 -14.57 8.22
CA ALA A 119 4.24 -14.21 7.55
C ALA A 119 3.02 -14.54 8.42
N ALA A 120 3.00 -15.70 9.07
CA ALA A 120 1.91 -16.11 9.95
C ALA A 120 1.78 -15.18 11.20
N GLU A 121 2.89 -14.73 11.76
CA GLU A 121 2.90 -13.79 12.88
C GLU A 121 2.26 -12.44 12.48
N PHE A 122 2.66 -11.85 11.36
CA PHE A 122 2.08 -10.61 10.86
C PHE A 122 0.62 -10.77 10.40
N TYR A 123 0.28 -11.92 9.84
CA TYR A 123 -1.12 -12.24 9.49
C TYR A 123 -2.01 -12.25 10.73
N GLN A 124 -1.56 -12.85 11.83
CA GLN A 124 -2.30 -12.86 13.08
C GLN A 124 -2.44 -11.45 13.67
N GLN A 125 -1.40 -10.63 13.62
CA GLN A 125 -1.48 -9.24 14.05
C GLN A 125 -2.49 -8.44 13.19
N ALA A 126 -2.54 -8.67 11.89
CA ALA A 126 -3.55 -8.06 11.02
C ALA A 126 -4.98 -8.45 11.44
N LEU A 127 -5.22 -9.71 11.80
CA LEU A 127 -6.51 -10.18 12.35
C LEU A 127 -6.85 -9.50 13.68
N ASP A 128 -5.87 -9.33 14.56
CA ASP A 128 -6.07 -8.68 15.84
C ASP A 128 -6.46 -7.19 15.69
N TYR A 129 -5.86 -6.49 14.72
CA TYR A 129 -6.26 -5.13 14.39
C TYR A 129 -7.60 -5.07 13.65
N GLN A 130 -7.88 -6.01 12.74
CA GLN A 130 -9.18 -6.12 12.06
C GLN A 130 -10.35 -6.18 13.08
N ALA A 131 -10.17 -6.90 14.17
CA ALA A 131 -11.19 -7.03 15.23
C ALA A 131 -11.53 -5.70 15.92
N LYS A 132 -10.63 -4.70 15.86
CA LYS A 132 -10.79 -3.36 16.45
C LYS A 132 -11.39 -2.33 15.49
N LEU A 133 -11.46 -2.64 14.19
CA LEU A 133 -11.91 -1.70 13.18
C LEU A 133 -13.40 -1.40 13.30
N SER A 134 -13.78 -0.14 13.00
CA SER A 134 -15.17 0.23 12.76
C SER A 134 -15.74 -0.57 11.58
N GLU A 135 -17.06 -0.66 11.49
CA GLU A 135 -17.71 -1.37 10.38
C GLU A 135 -17.27 -0.83 9.00
N GLY A 136 -17.16 0.50 8.87
CA GLY A 136 -16.71 1.13 7.63
C GLY A 136 -15.27 0.82 7.27
N ASP A 137 -14.33 0.97 8.23
CA ASP A 137 -12.91 0.67 8.02
C ASP A 137 -12.69 -0.82 7.76
N ARG A 138 -13.44 -1.67 8.46
CA ARG A 138 -13.39 -3.12 8.28
C ARG A 138 -13.82 -3.53 6.87
N SER A 139 -14.89 -2.95 6.34
CA SER A 139 -15.36 -3.23 4.98
C SER A 139 -14.28 -2.91 3.94
N VAL A 140 -13.58 -1.78 4.09
CA VAL A 140 -12.48 -1.37 3.21
C VAL A 140 -11.28 -2.30 3.37
N PHE A 141 -10.90 -2.64 4.60
CA PHE A 141 -9.80 -3.55 4.87
C PHE A 141 -10.06 -4.96 4.33
N ASP A 142 -11.25 -5.51 4.55
CA ASP A 142 -11.63 -6.86 4.14
C ASP A 142 -11.56 -7.04 2.62
N ALA A 143 -11.88 -6.02 1.84
CA ALA A 143 -11.75 -6.04 0.38
C ALA A 143 -10.32 -6.36 -0.08
N THR A 144 -9.32 -5.87 0.65
CA THR A 144 -7.90 -6.19 0.42
C THR A 144 -7.50 -7.50 1.11
N PHE A 145 -7.84 -7.65 2.39
CA PHE A 145 -7.36 -8.75 3.24
C PHE A 145 -7.83 -10.11 2.74
N ASN A 146 -9.05 -10.21 2.24
CA ASN A 146 -9.60 -11.45 1.69
C ASN A 146 -8.88 -11.95 0.42
N THR A 147 -8.03 -11.13 -0.19
CA THR A 147 -7.19 -11.49 -1.33
C THR A 147 -5.76 -11.89 -0.94
N ILE A 148 -5.40 -11.71 0.33
CA ILE A 148 -4.06 -12.05 0.85
C ILE A 148 -4.03 -13.54 1.22
N PRO A 149 -3.04 -14.31 0.75
CA PRO A 149 -2.91 -15.71 1.11
C PRO A 149 -2.76 -15.90 2.61
N THR A 150 -3.45 -16.88 3.16
CA THR A 150 -3.20 -17.34 4.54
C THR A 150 -1.86 -18.10 4.55
N PRO A 151 -0.89 -17.70 5.37
CA PRO A 151 0.41 -18.37 5.48
C PRO A 151 0.31 -19.79 6.02
#